data_ef0146f426496021e89665d4134c78a0
#
_entry.id   ef0146f426496021e89665d4134c78a0
#
_cell.length_a   1.000
_cell.length_b   1.000
_cell.length_c   1.000
_cell.angle_alpha   90.00
_cell.angle_beta   90.00
_cell.angle_gamma   90.00
#
_symmetry.space_group_name_H-M   'P 1'
#
loop_
_entity.id
_entity.type
_entity.pdbx_description
1 polymer ?
#
loop_
_entity_poly.entity_id
_entity_poly.type
_entity_poly.pdbx_seq_one_letter_code
_entity_poly.pdbx_strand_id
1 'polypeptide(L)'
;MAELLELDALVFGDLLDEAVAVAVEHAPDPTRTVLDLGAGTGTGTRALARAFPDAEVVAVDADAAMLDRLRARLAGTGLAERVRTVEADLDAGWPPVGVADVVWASASLHHVADPARVLHDAHDALAPGGLLVVVEMTATSPVLPDGAAHADLAARLERAMAHAGWNRYPDWTPYLTAAGLEVVDRREPTAVVPPGPDTSRWAHATALRQREHLADRLEPADLAALDAVL
;
A
#
# COMPACT_ATOMS: atom_id res chain seq x y z
N MET A 1 12.92 -2.88 3.71
CA MET A 1 11.49 -2.74 3.34
C MET A 1 10.58 -2.74 4.57
N ALA A 2 10.56 -3.75 5.40
CA ALA A 2 9.63 -3.83 6.53
C ALA A 2 9.68 -2.65 7.51
N GLU A 3 10.86 -2.09 7.81
CA GLU A 3 10.97 -0.89 8.66
C GLU A 3 10.29 0.33 8.01
N LEU A 4 10.42 0.49 6.69
CA LEU A 4 9.76 1.59 5.99
C LEU A 4 8.23 1.46 6.06
N LEU A 5 7.68 0.26 5.85
CA LEU A 5 6.24 0.02 6.01
C LEU A 5 5.74 0.31 7.44
N GLU A 6 6.60 0.10 8.46
CA GLU A 6 6.28 0.44 9.83
C GLU A 6 6.27 1.96 10.06
N LEU A 7 7.21 2.67 9.44
CA LEU A 7 7.26 4.13 9.47
C LEU A 7 6.12 4.75 8.67
N ASP A 8 5.77 4.19 7.51
CA ASP A 8 4.58 4.61 6.74
C ASP A 8 3.31 4.53 7.60
N ALA A 9 3.15 3.44 8.35
CA ALA A 9 2.01 3.25 9.25
C ALA A 9 1.96 4.28 10.39
N LEU A 10 3.12 4.74 10.88
CA LEU A 10 3.18 5.78 11.92
C LEU A 10 2.93 7.18 11.36
N VAL A 11 3.39 7.43 10.14
CA VAL A 11 3.33 8.76 9.52
C VAL A 11 1.98 9.00 8.83
N PHE A 12 1.40 7.96 8.22
CA PHE A 12 0.18 8.04 7.42
C PHE A 12 -0.99 7.25 8.02
N GLY A 13 -0.96 6.95 9.32
CA GLY A 13 -2.00 6.17 10.00
C GLY A 13 -3.39 6.76 9.82
N ASP A 14 -3.54 8.08 9.88
CA ASP A 14 -4.83 8.76 9.70
C ASP A 14 -5.43 8.50 8.31
N LEU A 15 -4.61 8.41 7.26
CA LEU A 15 -5.09 8.06 5.91
C LEU A 15 -5.59 6.61 5.83
N LEU A 16 -4.90 5.70 6.52
CA LEU A 16 -5.36 4.31 6.60
C LEU A 16 -6.68 4.21 7.34
N ASP A 17 -6.82 4.92 8.46
CA ASP A 17 -8.04 4.93 9.27
C ASP A 17 -9.23 5.51 8.46
N GLU A 18 -9.00 6.58 7.68
CA GLU A 18 -10.01 7.14 6.76
C GLU A 18 -10.40 6.12 5.69
N ALA A 19 -9.43 5.46 5.06
CA ALA A 19 -9.70 4.45 4.04
C ALA A 19 -10.47 3.24 4.59
N VAL A 20 -10.14 2.79 5.81
CA VAL A 20 -10.88 1.73 6.50
C VAL A 20 -12.30 2.17 6.86
N ALA A 21 -12.50 3.43 7.26
CA ALA A 21 -13.84 3.96 7.50
C ALA A 21 -14.70 3.95 6.22
N VAL A 22 -14.11 4.30 5.06
CA VAL A 22 -14.78 4.18 3.75
C VAL A 22 -15.13 2.72 3.44
N ALA A 23 -14.23 1.78 3.73
CA ALA A 23 -14.51 0.36 3.54
C ALA A 23 -15.72 -0.09 4.38
N VAL A 24 -15.79 0.33 5.64
CA VAL A 24 -16.93 0.01 6.53
C VAL A 24 -18.23 0.66 6.05
N GLU A 25 -18.17 1.89 5.54
CA GLU A 25 -19.34 2.63 5.04
C GLU A 25 -20.01 1.93 3.85
N HIS A 26 -19.22 1.31 2.97
CA HIS A 26 -19.70 0.71 1.71
C HIS A 26 -19.75 -0.82 1.72
N ALA A 27 -19.20 -1.48 2.74
CA ALA A 27 -19.20 -2.93 2.83
C ALA A 27 -20.60 -3.51 2.98
N PRO A 28 -20.86 -4.73 2.46
CA PRO A 28 -22.13 -5.41 2.69
C PRO A 28 -22.30 -5.75 4.18
N ASP A 29 -23.54 -5.71 4.66
CA ASP A 29 -23.89 -6.15 6.01
C ASP A 29 -24.78 -7.42 5.93
N PRO A 30 -24.34 -8.57 6.49
CA PRO A 30 -23.09 -8.77 7.25
C PRO A 30 -21.86 -8.98 6.36
N THR A 31 -20.72 -8.39 6.75
CA THR A 31 -19.40 -8.76 6.21
C THR A 31 -18.84 -9.94 6.99
N ARG A 32 -18.51 -11.04 6.31
CA ARG A 32 -18.00 -12.28 6.91
C ARG A 32 -16.56 -12.59 6.53
N THR A 33 -16.14 -12.17 5.35
CA THR A 33 -14.80 -12.45 4.82
C THR A 33 -14.19 -11.19 4.21
N VAL A 34 -13.03 -10.81 4.70
CA VAL A 34 -12.22 -9.71 4.18
C VAL A 34 -10.91 -10.28 3.65
N LEU A 35 -10.57 -9.97 2.42
CA LEU A 35 -9.33 -10.38 1.76
C LEU A 35 -8.41 -9.17 1.63
N ASP A 36 -7.22 -9.25 2.21
CA ASP A 36 -6.18 -8.21 2.16
C ASP A 36 -5.06 -8.65 1.21
N LEU A 37 -4.97 -8.00 0.04
CA LEU A 37 -4.01 -8.30 -1.04
C LEU A 37 -2.75 -7.46 -0.88
N GLY A 38 -1.60 -8.12 -0.76
CA GLY A 38 -0.33 -7.45 -0.48
C GLY A 38 -0.27 -6.95 0.96
N ALA A 39 -0.62 -7.82 1.90
CA ALA A 39 -0.79 -7.48 3.32
C ALA A 39 0.47 -6.94 4.01
N GLY A 40 1.66 -7.20 3.46
CA GLY A 40 2.93 -6.77 4.01
C GLY A 40 3.11 -7.18 5.47
N THR A 41 3.52 -6.24 6.30
CA THR A 41 3.69 -6.47 7.76
C THR A 41 2.37 -6.44 8.54
N GLY A 42 1.22 -6.33 7.85
CA GLY A 42 -0.12 -6.48 8.40
C GLY A 42 -0.72 -5.24 9.06
N THR A 43 -0.29 -4.07 8.69
CA THR A 43 -0.90 -2.83 9.22
C THR A 43 -2.34 -2.70 8.77
N GLY A 44 -2.63 -2.85 7.46
CA GLY A 44 -3.98 -2.91 6.89
C GLY A 44 -4.79 -4.07 7.47
N THR A 45 -4.23 -5.28 7.44
CA THR A 45 -4.88 -6.49 8.00
C THR A 45 -5.41 -6.27 9.42
N ARG A 46 -4.60 -5.67 10.29
CA ARG A 46 -4.98 -5.43 11.70
C ARG A 46 -6.06 -4.36 11.82
N ALA A 47 -6.02 -3.33 11.00
CA ALA A 47 -7.03 -2.29 10.95
C ALA A 47 -8.38 -2.88 10.49
N LEU A 48 -8.37 -3.66 9.41
CA LEU A 48 -9.54 -4.38 8.89
C LEU A 48 -10.12 -5.36 9.91
N ALA A 49 -9.26 -6.16 10.59
CA ALA A 49 -9.72 -7.10 11.60
C ALA A 49 -10.37 -6.43 12.84
N ARG A 50 -10.05 -5.16 13.12
CA ARG A 50 -10.73 -4.36 14.15
C ARG A 50 -12.03 -3.77 13.63
N ALA A 51 -12.02 -3.27 12.39
CA ALA A 51 -13.17 -2.62 11.77
C ALA A 51 -14.32 -3.60 11.45
N PHE A 52 -13.96 -4.85 11.13
CA PHE A 52 -14.90 -5.94 10.85
C PHE A 52 -14.81 -7.04 11.91
N PRO A 53 -15.40 -6.83 13.10
CA PRO A 53 -15.20 -7.70 14.27
C PRO A 53 -15.78 -9.12 14.10
N ASP A 54 -16.75 -9.31 13.21
CA ASP A 54 -17.39 -10.59 12.93
C ASP A 54 -16.84 -11.31 11.70
N ALA A 55 -15.83 -10.70 11.01
CA ALA A 55 -15.24 -11.25 9.80
C ALA A 55 -13.95 -12.04 10.08
N GLU A 56 -13.72 -13.08 9.26
CA GLU A 56 -12.39 -13.63 9.02
C GLU A 56 -11.65 -12.69 8.08
N VAL A 57 -10.38 -12.36 8.39
CA VAL A 57 -9.50 -11.61 7.51
C VAL A 57 -8.44 -12.53 6.94
N VAL A 58 -8.37 -12.62 5.62
CA VAL A 58 -7.37 -13.41 4.90
C VAL A 58 -6.30 -12.48 4.35
N ALA A 59 -5.13 -12.53 4.93
CA ALA A 59 -3.98 -11.72 4.52
C ALA A 59 -3.12 -12.48 3.51
N VAL A 60 -3.00 -11.93 2.29
CA VAL A 60 -2.22 -12.52 1.20
C VAL A 60 -0.98 -11.67 0.94
N ASP A 61 0.19 -12.31 0.87
CA ASP A 61 1.44 -11.66 0.47
C ASP A 61 2.38 -12.69 -0.17
N ALA A 62 3.22 -12.26 -1.10
CA ALA A 62 4.22 -13.10 -1.74
C ALA A 62 5.47 -13.32 -0.85
N ASP A 63 5.71 -12.44 0.10
CA ASP A 63 6.87 -12.49 1.00
C ASP A 63 6.50 -13.17 2.33
N ALA A 64 6.93 -14.42 2.49
CA ALA A 64 6.75 -15.19 3.73
C ALA A 64 7.27 -14.46 4.98
N ALA A 65 8.36 -13.68 4.86
CA ALA A 65 8.93 -12.94 5.98
C ALA A 65 8.01 -11.78 6.43
N MET A 66 7.25 -11.18 5.52
CA MET A 66 6.22 -10.20 5.86
C MET A 66 5.07 -10.84 6.63
N LEU A 67 4.60 -11.99 6.16
CA LEU A 67 3.55 -12.75 6.85
C LEU A 67 4.00 -13.26 8.23
N ASP A 68 5.26 -13.64 8.38
CA ASP A 68 5.80 -14.00 9.71
C ASP A 68 5.80 -12.82 10.68
N ARG A 69 6.12 -11.61 10.20
CA ARG A 69 6.01 -10.39 11.00
C ARG A 69 4.56 -10.07 11.37
N LEU A 70 3.63 -10.23 10.42
CA LEU A 70 2.20 -10.09 10.71
C LEU A 70 1.78 -11.08 11.81
N ARG A 71 2.11 -12.37 11.70
CA ARG A 71 1.80 -13.40 12.71
C ARG A 71 2.37 -13.04 14.07
N ALA A 72 3.63 -12.58 14.11
CA ALA A 72 4.27 -12.14 15.35
C ALA A 72 3.54 -10.95 16.01
N ARG A 73 3.02 -10.01 15.21
CA ARG A 73 2.24 -8.85 15.69
C ARG A 73 0.84 -9.22 16.17
N LEU A 74 0.27 -10.30 15.64
CA LEU A 74 -1.03 -10.81 16.06
C LEU A 74 -0.93 -11.66 17.32
N ALA A 75 0.24 -12.24 17.60
CA ALA A 75 0.44 -13.14 18.75
C ALA A 75 0.04 -12.46 20.07
N GLY A 76 -0.80 -13.14 20.85
CA GLY A 76 -1.32 -12.61 22.11
C GLY A 76 -2.39 -11.52 21.97
N THR A 77 -2.83 -11.20 20.76
CA THR A 77 -3.99 -10.32 20.52
C THR A 77 -5.24 -11.15 20.25
N GLY A 78 -6.42 -10.64 20.56
CA GLY A 78 -7.70 -11.28 20.20
C GLY A 78 -7.97 -11.35 18.70
N LEU A 79 -7.08 -10.79 17.85
CA LEU A 79 -7.22 -10.82 16.40
C LEU A 79 -6.63 -12.10 15.78
N ALA A 80 -5.71 -12.78 16.48
CA ALA A 80 -4.99 -13.94 15.94
C ALA A 80 -5.93 -15.08 15.48
N GLU A 81 -7.07 -15.26 16.15
CA GLU A 81 -8.02 -16.30 15.83
C GLU A 81 -8.87 -16.02 14.57
N ARG A 82 -8.90 -14.75 14.14
CA ARG A 82 -9.71 -14.29 13.00
C ARG A 82 -8.89 -13.86 11.79
N VAL A 83 -7.54 -13.95 11.89
CA VAL A 83 -6.66 -13.58 10.79
C VAL A 83 -5.92 -14.82 10.30
N ARG A 84 -6.15 -15.18 9.04
CA ARG A 84 -5.43 -16.24 8.33
C ARG A 84 -4.45 -15.63 7.33
N THR A 85 -3.26 -16.17 7.24
CA THR A 85 -2.25 -15.72 6.27
C THR A 85 -2.08 -16.74 5.15
N VAL A 86 -1.95 -16.26 3.92
CA VAL A 86 -1.71 -17.06 2.72
C VAL A 86 -0.51 -16.51 1.97
N GLU A 87 0.54 -17.32 1.84
CA GLU A 87 1.66 -16.97 0.99
C GLU A 87 1.28 -17.25 -0.46
N ALA A 88 1.20 -16.20 -1.28
CA ALA A 88 0.90 -16.32 -2.70
C ALA A 88 1.41 -15.12 -3.48
N ASP A 89 1.99 -15.40 -4.64
CA ASP A 89 2.37 -14.41 -5.63
C ASP A 89 1.20 -14.18 -6.59
N LEU A 90 0.62 -12.98 -6.53
CA LEU A 90 -0.49 -12.60 -7.40
C LEU A 90 -0.10 -12.60 -8.88
N ASP A 91 1.17 -12.44 -9.24
CA ASP A 91 1.63 -12.57 -10.62
C ASP A 91 1.62 -14.02 -11.11
N ALA A 92 1.78 -14.99 -10.22
CA ALA A 92 1.69 -16.41 -10.54
C ALA A 92 0.25 -16.91 -10.68
N GLY A 93 -0.73 -16.22 -10.11
CA GLY A 93 -2.15 -16.55 -10.18
C GLY A 93 -2.93 -16.20 -8.92
N TRP A 94 -4.27 -16.34 -9.00
CA TRP A 94 -5.14 -16.07 -7.86
C TRP A 94 -5.04 -17.19 -6.80
N PRO A 95 -4.84 -16.86 -5.53
CA PRO A 95 -4.76 -17.86 -4.46
C PRO A 95 -6.13 -18.50 -4.17
N PRO A 96 -6.17 -19.74 -3.64
CA PRO A 96 -7.43 -20.42 -3.29
C PRO A 96 -7.98 -19.90 -1.96
N VAL A 97 -8.43 -18.66 -1.94
CA VAL A 97 -8.90 -17.96 -0.72
C VAL A 97 -10.42 -17.98 -0.55
N GLY A 98 -11.14 -18.46 -1.57
CA GLY A 98 -12.62 -18.50 -1.56
C GLY A 98 -13.23 -17.15 -1.96
N VAL A 99 -14.53 -17.01 -1.68
CA VAL A 99 -15.32 -15.82 -1.95
C VAL A 99 -15.18 -14.83 -0.78
N ALA A 100 -15.04 -13.54 -1.09
CA ALA A 100 -14.91 -12.48 -0.11
C ALA A 100 -16.05 -11.45 -0.22
N ASP A 101 -16.47 -10.90 0.90
CA ASP A 101 -17.41 -9.78 0.95
C ASP A 101 -16.69 -8.45 0.71
N VAL A 102 -15.46 -8.37 1.19
CA VAL A 102 -14.57 -7.21 0.97
C VAL A 102 -13.22 -7.70 0.48
N VAL A 103 -12.74 -7.14 -0.63
CA VAL A 103 -11.35 -7.25 -1.09
C VAL A 103 -10.69 -5.90 -0.87
N TRP A 104 -9.53 -5.91 -0.24
CA TRP A 104 -8.74 -4.73 0.07
C TRP A 104 -7.37 -4.84 -0.59
N ALA A 105 -6.94 -3.80 -1.28
CA ALA A 105 -5.60 -3.68 -1.87
C ALA A 105 -5.05 -2.29 -1.56
N SER A 106 -4.06 -2.21 -0.68
CA SER A 106 -3.47 -0.94 -0.26
C SER A 106 -1.97 -0.92 -0.53
N ALA A 107 -1.53 0.04 -1.34
CA ALA A 107 -0.15 0.20 -1.78
C ALA A 107 0.48 -1.11 -2.31
N SER A 108 -0.31 -1.90 -3.04
CA SER A 108 0.07 -3.25 -3.49
C SER A 108 -0.10 -3.47 -5.00
N LEU A 109 -1.14 -2.91 -5.63
CA LEU A 109 -1.43 -3.14 -7.05
C LEU A 109 -0.35 -2.58 -8.00
N HIS A 110 0.37 -1.55 -7.59
CA HIS A 110 1.47 -1.00 -8.39
C HIS A 110 2.71 -1.91 -8.41
N HIS A 111 2.74 -2.97 -7.62
CA HIS A 111 3.82 -3.97 -7.61
C HIS A 111 3.55 -5.16 -8.52
N VAL A 112 2.30 -5.42 -8.92
CA VAL A 112 1.98 -6.55 -9.78
C VAL A 112 2.26 -6.24 -11.26
N ALA A 113 2.69 -7.25 -12.00
CA ALA A 113 3.02 -7.09 -13.42
C ALA A 113 1.78 -6.89 -14.30
N ASP A 114 0.67 -7.56 -13.95
CA ASP A 114 -0.62 -7.45 -14.66
C ASP A 114 -1.76 -7.09 -13.68
N PRO A 115 -1.89 -5.82 -13.31
CA PRO A 115 -2.95 -5.38 -12.40
C PRO A 115 -4.36 -5.53 -12.99
N ALA A 116 -4.51 -5.51 -14.32
CA ALA A 116 -5.81 -5.71 -14.94
C ALA A 116 -6.34 -7.13 -14.69
N ARG A 117 -5.47 -8.14 -14.80
CA ARG A 117 -5.80 -9.53 -14.46
C ARG A 117 -6.12 -9.67 -12.98
N VAL A 118 -5.28 -9.12 -12.09
CA VAL A 118 -5.52 -9.21 -10.64
C VAL A 118 -6.84 -8.57 -10.24
N LEU A 119 -7.21 -7.44 -10.84
CA LEU A 119 -8.51 -6.79 -10.58
C LEU A 119 -9.69 -7.59 -11.12
N HIS A 120 -9.53 -8.28 -12.26
CA HIS A 120 -10.55 -9.19 -12.76
C HIS A 120 -10.72 -10.42 -11.84
N ASP A 121 -9.61 -11.02 -11.41
CA ASP A 121 -9.62 -12.13 -10.45
C ASP A 121 -10.26 -11.71 -9.11
N ALA A 122 -10.00 -10.47 -8.66
CA ALA A 122 -10.61 -9.90 -7.46
C ALA A 122 -12.13 -9.71 -7.63
N HIS A 123 -12.57 -9.24 -8.80
CA HIS A 123 -14.00 -9.14 -9.13
C HIS A 123 -14.67 -10.52 -9.05
N ASP A 124 -14.06 -11.55 -9.64
CA ASP A 124 -14.62 -12.91 -9.66
C ASP A 124 -14.63 -13.56 -8.27
N ALA A 125 -13.73 -13.12 -7.37
CA ALA A 125 -13.69 -13.59 -5.98
C ALA A 125 -14.66 -12.83 -5.06
N LEU A 126 -15.28 -11.74 -5.51
CA LEU A 126 -16.26 -11.02 -4.71
C LEU A 126 -17.60 -11.75 -4.65
N ALA A 127 -18.22 -11.75 -3.48
CA ALA A 127 -19.61 -12.11 -3.32
C ALA A 127 -20.52 -11.13 -4.10
N PRO A 128 -21.73 -11.52 -4.49
CA PRO A 128 -22.69 -10.59 -5.07
C PRO A 128 -22.95 -9.40 -4.14
N GLY A 129 -22.69 -8.17 -4.62
CA GLY A 129 -22.74 -6.94 -3.83
C GLY A 129 -21.52 -6.71 -2.93
N GLY A 130 -20.47 -7.49 -3.11
CA GLY A 130 -19.19 -7.31 -2.41
C GLY A 130 -18.45 -6.04 -2.85
N LEU A 131 -17.50 -5.60 -2.03
CA LEU A 131 -16.77 -4.36 -2.19
C LEU A 131 -15.28 -4.63 -2.49
N LEU A 132 -14.73 -3.98 -3.51
CA LEU A 132 -13.27 -3.83 -3.67
C LEU A 132 -12.85 -2.42 -3.24
N VAL A 133 -11.89 -2.34 -2.35
CA VAL A 133 -11.25 -1.08 -1.95
C VAL A 133 -9.82 -1.05 -2.44
N VAL A 134 -9.48 -0.03 -3.23
CA VAL A 134 -8.13 0.20 -3.74
C VAL A 134 -7.60 1.49 -3.13
N VAL A 135 -6.50 1.40 -2.40
CA VAL A 135 -5.80 2.54 -1.79
C VAL A 135 -4.42 2.64 -2.41
N GLU A 136 -4.21 3.63 -3.25
CA GLU A 136 -2.95 3.78 -3.98
C GLU A 136 -2.49 5.23 -4.00
N MET A 137 -1.19 5.42 -4.13
CA MET A 137 -0.62 6.76 -4.27
C MET A 137 -0.93 7.34 -5.65
N THR A 138 -1.16 8.64 -5.72
CA THR A 138 -1.32 9.36 -7.00
C THR A 138 0.01 9.91 -7.51
N ALA A 139 0.94 10.21 -6.60
CA ALA A 139 2.28 10.69 -6.92
C ALA A 139 3.26 10.37 -5.80
N THR A 140 4.54 10.30 -6.12
CA THR A 140 5.65 10.29 -5.16
C THR A 140 6.60 11.42 -5.50
N SER A 141 6.97 12.21 -4.50
CA SER A 141 7.95 13.27 -4.61
C SER A 141 9.30 12.85 -4.00
N PRO A 142 10.42 13.42 -4.44
CA PRO A 142 11.68 13.29 -3.73
C PRO A 142 11.55 13.81 -2.30
N VAL A 143 12.11 13.07 -1.35
CA VAL A 143 12.13 13.48 0.05
C VAL A 143 13.46 14.19 0.32
N LEU A 144 13.40 15.50 0.39
CA LEU A 144 14.54 16.38 0.64
C LEU A 144 14.18 17.41 1.71
N PRO A 145 15.15 17.95 2.46
CA PRO A 145 14.91 19.08 3.34
C PRO A 145 14.34 20.28 2.58
N ASP A 146 13.45 21.02 3.22
CA ASP A 146 12.88 22.23 2.64
C ASP A 146 13.98 23.29 2.35
N GLY A 147 13.81 23.99 1.24
CA GLY A 147 14.63 25.14 0.90
C GLY A 147 14.97 25.26 -0.58
N ALA A 148 15.17 26.50 -1.04
CA ALA A 148 15.49 26.80 -2.44
C ALA A 148 16.80 26.12 -2.92
N ALA A 149 17.75 25.85 -2.00
CA ALA A 149 18.99 25.16 -2.31
C ALA A 149 18.79 23.73 -2.86
N HIS A 150 17.68 23.09 -2.54
CA HIS A 150 17.36 21.71 -2.95
C HIS A 150 16.33 21.62 -4.07
N ALA A 151 15.71 22.73 -4.49
CA ALA A 151 14.65 22.73 -5.48
C ALA A 151 15.11 22.17 -6.85
N ASP A 152 16.31 22.55 -7.30
CA ASP A 152 16.87 22.04 -8.54
C ASP A 152 17.23 20.56 -8.45
N LEU A 153 17.74 20.10 -7.31
CA LEU A 153 18.01 18.67 -7.05
C LEU A 153 16.70 17.88 -7.05
N ALA A 154 15.69 18.36 -6.34
CA ALA A 154 14.36 17.73 -6.32
C ALA A 154 13.80 17.52 -7.73
N ALA A 155 13.85 18.57 -8.58
CA ALA A 155 13.38 18.48 -9.96
C ALA A 155 14.18 17.47 -10.81
N ARG A 156 15.48 17.30 -10.56
CA ARG A 156 16.28 16.26 -11.24
C ARG A 156 15.95 14.86 -10.74
N LEU A 157 15.78 14.70 -9.42
CA LEU A 157 15.34 13.43 -8.83
C LEU A 157 13.96 13.01 -9.35
N GLU A 158 12.99 13.93 -9.42
CA GLU A 158 11.66 13.66 -9.99
C GLU A 158 11.75 13.14 -11.42
N ARG A 159 12.56 13.78 -12.26
CA ARG A 159 12.78 13.31 -13.64
C ARG A 159 13.42 11.92 -13.68
N ALA A 160 14.41 11.66 -12.84
CA ALA A 160 15.06 10.36 -12.75
C ALA A 160 14.09 9.27 -12.28
N MET A 161 13.26 9.55 -11.28
CA MET A 161 12.20 8.67 -10.80
C MET A 161 11.19 8.35 -11.90
N ALA A 162 10.73 9.37 -12.65
CA ALA A 162 9.82 9.19 -13.77
C ALA A 162 10.42 8.30 -14.88
N HIS A 163 11.70 8.52 -15.24
CA HIS A 163 12.41 7.69 -16.21
C HIS A 163 12.63 6.24 -15.71
N ALA A 164 12.78 6.07 -14.40
CA ALA A 164 12.87 4.76 -13.78
C ALA A 164 11.53 4.00 -13.79
N GLY A 165 10.43 4.67 -14.12
CA GLY A 165 9.09 4.12 -14.01
C GLY A 165 8.64 3.93 -12.55
N TRP A 166 9.34 4.55 -11.59
CA TRP A 166 9.09 4.38 -10.17
C TRP A 166 7.88 5.18 -9.66
N ASN A 167 7.33 6.09 -10.48
CA ASN A 167 6.14 6.89 -10.17
C ASN A 167 5.01 6.61 -11.14
N ARG A 168 4.89 5.38 -11.59
CA ARG A 168 3.75 4.96 -12.39
C ARG A 168 2.59 4.62 -11.47
N TYR A 169 1.88 5.64 -11.08
CA TYR A 169 0.60 5.51 -10.42
C TYR A 169 -0.49 5.81 -11.44
N PRO A 170 -1.09 4.79 -12.06
CA PRO A 170 -2.14 5.02 -13.03
C PRO A 170 -3.40 5.54 -12.32
N ASP A 171 -4.27 6.20 -13.07
CA ASP A 171 -5.67 6.29 -12.66
C ASP A 171 -6.25 4.86 -12.67
N TRP A 172 -6.61 4.36 -11.51
CA TRP A 172 -7.13 3.00 -11.36
C TRP A 172 -8.57 2.85 -11.85
N THR A 173 -9.32 3.95 -12.00
CA THR A 173 -10.72 3.94 -12.44
C THR A 173 -10.97 3.16 -13.74
N PRO A 174 -10.18 3.35 -14.82
CA PRO A 174 -10.36 2.57 -16.05
C PRO A 174 -10.11 1.07 -15.86
N TYR A 175 -9.16 0.69 -15.01
CA TYR A 175 -8.86 -0.72 -14.71
C TYR A 175 -10.01 -1.38 -13.95
N LEU A 176 -10.56 -0.70 -12.94
CA LEU A 176 -11.71 -1.17 -12.17
C LEU A 176 -12.94 -1.36 -13.07
N THR A 177 -13.25 -0.37 -13.91
CA THR A 177 -14.37 -0.43 -14.84
C THR A 177 -14.19 -1.57 -15.86
N ALA A 178 -12.96 -1.75 -16.38
CA ALA A 178 -12.67 -2.85 -17.31
C ALA A 178 -12.79 -4.23 -16.66
N ALA A 179 -12.55 -4.34 -15.36
CA ALA A 179 -12.77 -5.56 -14.60
C ALA A 179 -14.25 -5.82 -14.25
N GLY A 180 -15.18 -4.96 -14.67
CA GLY A 180 -16.62 -5.12 -14.41
C GLY A 180 -17.10 -4.49 -13.10
N LEU A 181 -16.26 -3.70 -12.42
CA LEU A 181 -16.60 -3.03 -11.17
C LEU A 181 -17.21 -1.65 -11.42
N GLU A 182 -18.17 -1.27 -10.60
CA GLU A 182 -18.71 0.09 -10.53
C GLU A 182 -17.95 0.88 -9.45
N VAL A 183 -17.46 2.07 -9.78
CA VAL A 183 -16.81 2.94 -8.79
C VAL A 183 -17.89 3.72 -8.04
N VAL A 184 -18.12 3.34 -6.79
CA VAL A 184 -19.16 3.92 -5.92
C VAL A 184 -18.65 5.10 -5.10
N ASP A 185 -17.35 5.16 -4.79
CA ASP A 185 -16.71 6.26 -4.08
C ASP A 185 -15.28 6.47 -4.60
N ARG A 186 -14.82 7.71 -4.64
CA ARG A 186 -13.44 8.07 -4.95
C ARG A 186 -13.02 9.27 -4.13
N ARG A 187 -11.97 9.11 -3.36
CA ARG A 187 -11.39 10.17 -2.50
C ARG A 187 -9.91 10.36 -2.83
N GLU A 188 -9.43 11.57 -2.67
CA GLU A 188 -8.02 11.91 -2.82
C GLU A 188 -7.56 12.68 -1.57
N PRO A 189 -7.45 12.00 -0.42
CA PRO A 189 -7.02 12.65 0.80
C PRO A 189 -5.55 13.08 0.70
N THR A 190 -5.21 14.18 1.35
CA THR A 190 -3.83 14.67 1.42
C THR A 190 -3.37 14.65 2.87
N ALA A 191 -2.29 13.93 3.15
CA ALA A 191 -1.68 13.97 4.47
C ALA A 191 -0.87 15.25 4.66
N VAL A 192 -1.11 15.93 5.77
CA VAL A 192 -0.19 16.95 6.30
C VAL A 192 0.60 16.29 7.42
N VAL A 193 1.85 15.95 7.11
CA VAL A 193 2.70 15.24 8.07
C VAL A 193 3.40 16.25 8.98
N PRO A 194 3.11 16.28 10.29
CA PRO A 194 3.78 17.19 11.20
C PRO A 194 5.24 16.80 11.40
N PRO A 195 6.14 17.78 11.62
CA PRO A 195 7.53 17.46 11.94
C PRO A 195 7.62 16.71 13.27
N GLY A 196 8.46 15.67 13.29
CA GLY A 196 8.64 14.83 14.48
C GLY A 196 9.69 13.74 14.27
N PRO A 197 10.04 13.00 15.35
CA PRO A 197 11.08 11.96 15.27
C PRO A 197 10.74 10.87 14.25
N ASP A 198 9.50 10.40 14.20
CA ASP A 198 9.08 9.33 13.28
C ASP A 198 9.01 9.84 11.85
N THR A 199 8.56 11.08 11.62
CA THR A 199 8.60 11.74 10.31
C THR A 199 10.04 11.89 9.81
N SER A 200 10.96 12.29 10.69
CA SER A 200 12.39 12.41 10.33
C SER A 200 13.00 11.05 9.98
N ARG A 201 12.68 10.02 10.73
CA ARG A 201 13.13 8.64 10.44
C ARG A 201 12.55 8.14 9.12
N TRP A 202 11.26 8.37 8.89
CA TRP A 202 10.58 8.04 7.64
C TRP A 202 11.21 8.77 6.46
N ALA A 203 11.43 10.08 6.56
CA ALA A 203 12.04 10.89 5.52
C ALA A 203 13.44 10.39 5.17
N HIS A 204 14.27 10.12 6.17
CA HIS A 204 15.62 9.58 5.97
C HIS A 204 15.59 8.20 5.31
N ALA A 205 14.77 7.27 5.80
CA ALA A 205 14.64 5.92 5.23
C ALA A 205 14.14 5.97 3.77
N THR A 206 13.17 6.84 3.47
CA THR A 206 12.64 7.04 2.12
C THR A 206 13.69 7.64 1.20
N ALA A 207 14.43 8.65 1.63
CA ALA A 207 15.48 9.28 0.84
C ALA A 207 16.65 8.31 0.57
N LEU A 208 17.03 7.47 1.53
CA LEU A 208 18.01 6.39 1.32
C LEU A 208 17.52 5.39 0.25
N ARG A 209 16.26 4.96 0.31
CA ARG A 209 15.69 4.07 -0.71
C ARG A 209 15.64 4.73 -2.09
N GLN A 210 15.28 6.02 -2.16
CA GLN A 210 15.31 6.78 -3.41
C GLN A 210 16.74 6.84 -3.98
N ARG A 211 17.70 7.14 -3.14
CA ARG A 211 19.12 7.16 -3.49
C ARG A 211 19.61 5.82 -4.04
N GLU A 212 19.30 4.72 -3.37
CA GLU A 212 19.68 3.37 -3.81
C GLU A 212 19.05 3.02 -5.16
N HIS A 213 17.77 3.30 -5.33
CA HIS A 213 17.03 2.99 -6.57
C HIS A 213 17.50 3.81 -7.77
N LEU A 214 18.00 5.03 -7.53
CA LEU A 214 18.45 5.95 -8.56
C LEU A 214 19.98 5.94 -8.76
N ALA A 215 20.72 5.10 -8.03
CA ALA A 215 22.19 5.10 -8.03
C ALA A 215 22.80 5.04 -9.43
N ASP A 216 22.27 4.21 -10.31
CA ASP A 216 22.75 4.02 -11.68
C ASP A 216 22.12 5.00 -12.70
N ARG A 217 21.29 5.93 -12.25
CA ARG A 217 20.47 6.81 -13.10
C ARG A 217 20.70 8.29 -12.85
N LEU A 218 21.41 8.62 -11.79
CA LEU A 218 21.78 10.00 -11.45
C LEU A 218 23.22 10.29 -11.86
N GLU A 219 23.45 11.53 -12.24
CA GLU A 219 24.79 12.04 -12.44
C GLU A 219 25.59 12.01 -11.11
N PRO A 220 26.92 11.79 -11.15
CA PRO A 220 27.73 11.72 -9.91
C PRO A 220 27.57 12.96 -9.01
N ALA A 221 27.37 14.14 -9.59
CA ALA A 221 27.16 15.37 -8.84
C ALA A 221 25.84 15.38 -8.06
N ASP A 222 24.76 14.78 -8.63
CA ASP A 222 23.47 14.69 -7.99
C ASP A 222 23.47 13.63 -6.89
N LEU A 223 24.15 12.51 -7.10
CA LEU A 223 24.39 11.52 -6.05
C LEU A 223 25.15 12.12 -4.87
N ALA A 224 26.24 12.87 -5.14
CA ALA A 224 26.99 13.53 -4.09
C ALA A 224 26.17 14.61 -3.36
N ALA A 225 25.30 15.33 -4.07
CA ALA A 225 24.40 16.30 -3.47
C ALA A 225 23.34 15.62 -2.59
N LEU A 226 22.81 14.48 -3.02
CA LEU A 226 21.87 13.68 -2.24
C LEU A 226 22.54 13.07 -1.00
N ASP A 227 23.77 12.54 -1.14
CA ASP A 227 24.56 12.00 -0.02
C ASP A 227 24.89 13.08 1.03
N ALA A 228 24.95 14.35 0.64
CA ALA A 228 25.23 15.47 1.55
C ALA A 228 24.01 15.89 2.40
N VAL A 229 22.80 15.48 2.02
CA VAL A 229 21.56 15.79 2.76
C VAL A 229 21.01 14.59 3.53
N LEU A 230 21.56 13.41 3.30
CA LEU A 230 21.27 12.16 4.05
C LEU A 230 22.14 12.07 5.31
#